data_3f3dd7db470c807e62a114f73b01ab44
#
_entry.id   3f3dd7db470c807e62a114f73b01ab44
#
_cell.length_a   1.000
_cell.length_b   1.000
_cell.length_c   1.000
_cell.angle_alpha   90.00
_cell.angle_beta   90.00
_cell.angle_gamma   90.00
#
_symmetry.space_group_name_H-M   'P 1'
#
loop_
_entity.id
_entity.type
_entity.pdbx_description
1 polymer ?
#
loop_
_entity_poly.entity_id
_entity_poly.type
_entity_poly.pdbx_seq_one_letter_code
_entity_poly.pdbx_strand_id
1 'polypeptide(L)'
;MARYTRRKILKTAAAASAFTLAAPYVRGAYAAGTLSLGCWDHWVPGANATFTKLCNEWGEKNKVEVKIDYITSQGEKDKLTAAAEAQAGAGHDIMTHRDWNINVHRDKLVPIDDVVNGLIKQYGPISVVAEYLAKIKGNWHGVPTTVGSQVKPCCSRFDLYKEHAGLDLREIFPADEVKWDKAKVDAWTWDAYLASAEKLFKAGFPVGLPMGQSSDAVDWVSALFKSYGVVFMDEKSTIKIDSAETRQAMEMARKIMAVSPPDVYAWDDAGNNRWLISGKGAGIMNPPSAWAVAKKDNPKVAENCWTHPMPKGPKGRFVGQLPIFYGIWAFSKNQSAAKDLLTYVSQKDSARQLVAASSGYDLPSFKAFYDFDTWKTVEPPVGTVYNYPPRGDEQTSMAGYPAPPDVSAQLYNQALPTVMVSKFTQGKEKLDEVIKWAANELEGYQRT
;
A
#
# COMPACT_ATOMS: atom_id res chain seq x y z
N MET A 1 -54.19 29.91 24.40
CA MET A 1 -52.98 29.06 24.50
C MET A 1 -53.08 27.92 23.51
N ALA A 2 -52.25 27.91 22.46
CA ALA A 2 -52.28 26.88 21.41
C ALA A 2 -51.57 25.62 21.94
N ARG A 3 -52.27 24.47 22.03
CA ARG A 3 -51.72 23.19 22.39
C ARG A 3 -50.90 22.63 21.23
N TYR A 4 -49.55 22.61 21.36
CA TYR A 4 -48.69 21.91 20.44
C TYR A 4 -48.72 20.41 20.71
N THR A 5 -49.10 19.60 19.73
CA THR A 5 -49.11 18.14 19.85
C THR A 5 -47.72 17.58 19.65
N ARG A 6 -47.40 16.46 20.36
CA ARG A 6 -46.11 15.73 20.25
C ARG A 6 -45.70 15.46 18.80
N ARG A 7 -46.63 15.25 17.91
CA ARG A 7 -46.39 15.00 16.47
C ARG A 7 -45.88 16.22 15.70
N LYS A 8 -46.24 17.46 16.13
CA LYS A 8 -45.68 18.70 15.56
C LYS A 8 -44.28 18.96 16.02
N ILE A 9 -43.95 18.67 17.28
CA ILE A 9 -42.60 18.81 17.84
C ILE A 9 -41.66 17.82 17.18
N LEU A 10 -42.06 16.56 16.93
CA LEU A 10 -41.23 15.55 16.24
C LEU A 10 -41.00 15.90 14.75
N LYS A 11 -41.97 16.53 14.07
CA LYS A 11 -41.74 16.99 12.69
C LYS A 11 -40.82 18.20 12.61
N THR A 12 -40.81 19.07 13.60
CA THR A 12 -39.86 20.20 13.67
C THR A 12 -38.47 19.76 14.06
N ALA A 13 -38.34 18.74 14.92
CA ALA A 13 -37.04 18.12 15.25
C ALA A 13 -36.43 17.32 14.08
N ALA A 14 -37.28 16.60 13.30
CA ALA A 14 -36.82 15.91 12.09
C ALA A 14 -36.40 16.85 10.96
N ALA A 15 -37.01 18.05 10.88
CA ALA A 15 -36.57 19.07 9.92
C ALA A 15 -35.29 19.81 10.36
N ALA A 16 -35.00 19.88 11.66
CA ALA A 16 -33.77 20.47 12.18
C ALA A 16 -32.56 19.54 12.05
N SER A 17 -32.74 18.20 12.03
CA SER A 17 -31.68 17.23 11.82
C SER A 17 -31.33 16.98 10.34
N ALA A 18 -32.15 17.53 9.38
CA ALA A 18 -31.84 17.45 7.96
C ALA A 18 -30.99 18.65 7.45
N PHE A 19 -30.63 19.59 8.32
CA PHE A 19 -29.80 20.76 8.03
C PHE A 19 -28.42 20.72 8.69
N THR A 20 -27.77 19.51 8.77
CA THR A 20 -26.32 19.48 8.67
C THR A 20 -25.96 19.59 7.20
N LEU A 21 -26.36 20.71 6.60
CA LEU A 21 -25.82 21.17 5.34
C LEU A 21 -24.31 21.29 5.52
N ALA A 22 -23.56 20.61 4.65
CA ALA A 22 -22.18 20.90 4.41
C ALA A 22 -21.97 22.41 4.43
N ALA A 23 -21.37 22.93 5.49
CA ALA A 23 -20.94 24.33 5.48
C ALA A 23 -20.07 24.49 4.23
N PRO A 24 -20.32 25.49 3.37
CA PRO A 24 -19.51 25.66 2.17
C PRO A 24 -18.05 25.78 2.63
N TYR A 25 -17.18 24.94 2.05
CA TYR A 25 -15.75 24.97 2.28
C TYR A 25 -15.20 26.34 1.90
N VAL A 26 -14.94 27.18 2.90
CA VAL A 26 -14.39 28.53 2.70
C VAL A 26 -12.88 28.46 2.84
N ARG A 27 -12.16 28.51 1.71
CA ARG A 27 -10.71 28.57 1.72
C ARG A 27 -10.22 29.82 2.47
N GLY A 28 -9.32 29.63 3.44
CA GLY A 28 -8.53 30.70 4.04
C GLY A 28 -9.16 31.52 5.16
N ALA A 29 -10.32 31.14 5.72
CA ALA A 29 -10.91 31.79 6.89
C ALA A 29 -10.90 30.84 8.10
N TYR A 30 -9.71 30.55 8.65
CA TYR A 30 -9.60 29.74 9.86
C TYR A 30 -9.51 30.65 11.09
N ALA A 31 -10.18 30.29 12.18
CA ALA A 31 -9.86 30.85 13.49
C ALA A 31 -8.39 30.45 13.77
N ALA A 32 -7.54 31.44 14.05
CA ALA A 32 -6.13 31.18 14.36
C ALA A 32 -6.01 30.09 15.41
N GLY A 33 -5.46 28.96 15.04
CA GLY A 33 -5.45 27.75 15.86
C GLY A 33 -4.29 26.83 15.51
N THR A 34 -4.26 25.72 16.21
CA THR A 34 -3.33 24.62 15.95
C THR A 34 -4.05 23.52 15.19
N LEU A 35 -3.41 22.99 14.14
CA LEU A 35 -3.83 21.80 13.43
C LEU A 35 -2.83 20.67 13.73
N SER A 36 -3.32 19.52 14.20
CA SER A 36 -2.47 18.40 14.60
C SER A 36 -2.61 17.21 13.67
N LEU A 37 -1.48 16.58 13.33
CA LEU A 37 -1.40 15.43 12.44
C LEU A 37 -0.64 14.28 13.11
N GLY A 38 -1.24 13.09 13.13
CA GLY A 38 -0.55 11.83 13.38
C GLY A 38 -0.15 11.21 12.05
N CYS A 39 1.13 11.28 11.70
CA CYS A 39 1.63 10.86 10.39
C CYS A 39 2.48 9.60 10.49
N TRP A 40 2.43 8.78 9.46
CA TRP A 40 3.34 7.65 9.34
C TRP A 40 4.80 8.11 9.28
N ASP A 41 5.65 7.49 10.11
CA ASP A 41 7.08 7.74 10.14
C ASP A 41 7.77 7.04 8.96
N HIS A 42 8.34 7.83 8.06
CA HIS A 42 8.78 7.37 6.75
C HIS A 42 10.06 6.53 6.83
N TRP A 43 10.11 5.42 6.07
CA TRP A 43 11.29 4.54 5.99
C TRP A 43 12.52 5.21 5.36
N VAL A 44 12.31 6.16 4.42
CA VAL A 44 13.41 6.83 3.73
C VAL A 44 13.86 8.05 4.51
N PRO A 45 15.14 8.13 4.90
CA PRO A 45 15.68 9.27 5.63
C PRO A 45 15.47 10.59 4.89
N GLY A 46 15.00 11.60 5.61
CA GLY A 46 14.77 12.95 5.07
C GLY A 46 13.37 13.21 4.49
N ALA A 47 12.57 12.17 4.20
CA ALA A 47 11.24 12.36 3.64
C ALA A 47 10.28 13.11 4.58
N ASN A 48 10.31 12.82 5.88
CA ASN A 48 9.51 13.52 6.89
C ASN A 48 9.79 15.03 6.93
N ALA A 49 11.05 15.41 6.79
CA ALA A 49 11.44 16.83 6.83
C ALA A 49 10.79 17.64 5.70
N THR A 50 10.69 17.06 4.49
CA THR A 50 10.03 17.72 3.35
C THR A 50 8.53 17.84 3.57
N PHE A 51 7.88 16.81 4.11
CA PHE A 51 6.46 16.91 4.44
C PHE A 51 6.20 17.96 5.53
N THR A 52 7.02 17.99 6.59
CA THR A 52 6.95 19.02 7.63
C THR A 52 7.11 20.42 7.04
N LYS A 53 8.09 20.63 6.13
CA LYS A 53 8.30 21.91 5.44
C LYS A 53 7.05 22.34 4.68
N LEU A 54 6.47 21.47 3.87
CA LEU A 54 5.24 21.78 3.10
C LEU A 54 4.06 22.16 4.02
N CYS A 55 3.88 21.42 5.11
CA CYS A 55 2.84 21.72 6.10
C CYS A 55 3.06 23.07 6.77
N ASN A 56 4.30 23.41 7.11
CA ASN A 56 4.66 24.70 7.73
C ASN A 56 4.48 25.87 6.75
N GLU A 57 4.88 25.73 5.49
CA GLU A 57 4.65 26.72 4.43
C GLU A 57 3.16 27.05 4.25
N TRP A 58 2.31 25.99 4.27
CA TRP A 58 0.87 26.19 4.27
C TRP A 58 0.39 26.86 5.55
N GLY A 59 0.90 26.44 6.71
CA GLY A 59 0.54 26.97 8.02
C GLY A 59 0.86 28.47 8.15
N GLU A 60 2.06 28.89 7.76
CA GLU A 60 2.49 30.29 7.74
C GLU A 60 1.56 31.16 6.87
N LYS A 61 1.25 30.68 5.65
CA LYS A 61 0.35 31.37 4.72
C LYS A 61 -1.06 31.53 5.27
N ASN A 62 -1.54 30.56 6.03
CA ASN A 62 -2.90 30.50 6.54
C ASN A 62 -3.02 30.91 8.02
N LYS A 63 -1.91 31.27 8.68
CA LYS A 63 -1.83 31.64 10.11
C LYS A 63 -2.32 30.51 11.03
N VAL A 64 -1.96 29.26 10.69
CA VAL A 64 -2.27 28.05 11.45
C VAL A 64 -0.96 27.42 11.89
N GLU A 65 -0.81 27.15 13.18
CA GLU A 65 0.30 26.34 13.69
C GLU A 65 0.05 24.86 13.33
N VAL A 66 0.97 24.21 12.61
CA VAL A 66 0.84 22.80 12.26
C VAL A 66 1.77 21.96 13.14
N LYS A 67 1.21 21.00 13.88
CA LYS A 67 1.95 20.05 14.72
C LYS A 67 1.88 18.66 14.12
N ILE A 68 3.03 18.01 13.94
CA ILE A 68 3.10 16.69 13.32
C ILE A 68 3.80 15.73 14.27
N ASP A 69 3.12 14.64 14.60
CA ASP A 69 3.68 13.50 15.31
C ASP A 69 3.93 12.37 14.31
N TYR A 70 5.21 11.98 14.16
CA TYR A 70 5.58 10.85 13.30
C TYR A 70 5.51 9.55 14.09
N ILE A 71 4.67 8.63 13.63
CA ILE A 71 4.31 7.38 14.31
C ILE A 71 4.81 6.21 13.48
N THR A 72 5.71 5.42 14.05
CA THR A 72 6.28 4.25 13.36
C THR A 72 5.24 3.18 13.10
N SER A 73 5.36 2.50 11.94
CA SER A 73 4.58 1.29 11.64
C SER A 73 5.14 0.01 12.27
N GLN A 74 6.34 0.06 12.86
CA GLN A 74 6.89 -1.10 13.55
C GLN A 74 6.02 -1.46 14.76
N GLY A 75 5.66 -2.75 14.85
CA GLY A 75 4.73 -3.22 15.87
C GLY A 75 3.32 -2.64 15.73
N GLU A 76 2.94 -2.21 14.52
CA GLU A 76 1.60 -1.66 14.20
C GLU A 76 1.21 -0.44 15.05
N LYS A 77 2.19 0.32 15.55
CA LYS A 77 1.93 1.46 16.45
C LYS A 77 1.04 2.52 15.84
N ASP A 78 1.19 2.80 14.54
CA ASP A 78 0.33 3.73 13.80
C ASP A 78 -1.15 3.27 13.81
N LYS A 79 -1.42 1.99 13.56
CA LYS A 79 -2.78 1.42 13.64
C LYS A 79 -3.32 1.39 15.05
N LEU A 80 -2.48 1.06 16.04
CA LEU A 80 -2.87 1.06 17.46
C LEU A 80 -3.20 2.48 17.94
N THR A 81 -2.44 3.49 17.50
CA THR A 81 -2.73 4.90 17.81
C THR A 81 -4.05 5.33 17.17
N ALA A 82 -4.28 5.02 15.90
CA ALA A 82 -5.54 5.33 15.22
C ALA A 82 -6.74 4.66 15.94
N ALA A 83 -6.61 3.41 16.36
CA ALA A 83 -7.65 2.71 17.10
C ALA A 83 -7.93 3.34 18.47
N ALA A 84 -6.89 3.74 19.20
CA ALA A 84 -7.02 4.41 20.48
C ALA A 84 -7.72 5.78 20.35
N GLU A 85 -7.36 6.59 19.35
CA GLU A 85 -8.00 7.89 19.09
C GLU A 85 -9.46 7.73 18.64
N ALA A 86 -9.74 6.75 17.78
CA ALA A 86 -11.11 6.44 17.36
C ALA A 86 -12.00 6.03 18.54
N GLN A 87 -11.45 5.27 19.50
CA GLN A 87 -12.15 4.84 20.71
C GLN A 87 -12.34 6.01 21.69
N ALA A 88 -11.30 6.81 21.90
CA ALA A 88 -11.33 7.93 22.82
C ALA A 88 -12.20 9.10 22.31
N GLY A 89 -12.41 9.22 21.00
CA GLY A 89 -13.02 10.40 20.38
C GLY A 89 -12.20 11.67 20.59
N ALA A 90 -10.87 11.52 20.71
CA ALA A 90 -9.92 12.59 20.96
C ALA A 90 -8.52 12.18 20.45
N GLY A 91 -7.72 13.13 20.01
CA GLY A 91 -6.38 12.91 19.48
C GLY A 91 -6.02 13.97 18.44
N HIS A 92 -5.35 13.54 17.36
CA HIS A 92 -5.01 14.42 16.24
C HIS A 92 -6.25 14.87 15.46
N ASP A 93 -6.14 15.92 14.68
CA ASP A 93 -7.18 16.35 13.72
C ASP A 93 -7.17 15.46 12.47
N ILE A 94 -5.97 15.15 11.98
CA ILE A 94 -5.71 14.30 10.81
C ILE A 94 -4.88 13.11 11.25
N MET A 95 -5.21 11.93 10.73
CA MET A 95 -4.43 10.71 10.97
C MET A 95 -4.12 9.99 9.67
N THR A 96 -2.90 9.47 9.53
CA THR A 96 -2.58 8.53 8.45
C THR A 96 -3.20 7.17 8.71
N HIS A 97 -3.74 6.59 7.64
CA HIS A 97 -4.32 5.26 7.64
C HIS A 97 -3.70 4.44 6.52
N ARG A 98 -3.04 3.34 6.87
CA ARG A 98 -2.51 2.38 5.90
C ARG A 98 -3.57 1.35 5.56
N ASP A 99 -3.48 0.79 4.38
CA ASP A 99 -4.29 -0.33 3.92
C ASP A 99 -5.80 -0.15 4.22
N TRP A 100 -6.41 -1.07 4.95
CA TRP A 100 -7.84 -1.10 5.26
C TRP A 100 -8.28 -0.21 6.42
N ASN A 101 -7.38 0.55 7.06
CA ASN A 101 -7.73 1.34 8.26
C ASN A 101 -8.76 2.44 7.99
N ILE A 102 -8.86 2.96 6.76
CA ILE A 102 -9.96 3.86 6.38
C ILE A 102 -11.30 3.14 6.51
N ASN A 103 -11.40 1.91 6.02
CA ASN A 103 -12.63 1.12 6.14
C ASN A 103 -12.96 0.79 7.60
N VAL A 104 -11.95 0.38 8.38
CA VAL A 104 -12.11 0.06 9.82
C VAL A 104 -12.65 1.25 10.61
N HIS A 105 -12.20 2.46 10.30
CA HIS A 105 -12.57 3.67 11.05
C HIS A 105 -13.60 4.56 10.34
N ARG A 106 -14.21 4.11 9.24
CA ARG A 106 -15.11 4.90 8.37
C ARG A 106 -16.18 5.71 9.11
N ASP A 107 -16.79 5.11 10.15
CA ASP A 107 -17.85 5.76 10.92
C ASP A 107 -17.34 6.83 11.91
N LYS A 108 -16.01 6.95 12.05
CA LYS A 108 -15.31 7.93 12.87
C LYS A 108 -14.60 9.00 12.05
N LEU A 109 -14.63 8.89 10.73
CA LEU A 109 -13.98 9.79 9.79
C LEU A 109 -15.00 10.70 9.09
N VAL A 110 -14.56 11.90 8.75
CA VAL A 110 -15.38 12.86 7.98
C VAL A 110 -15.39 12.45 6.52
N PRO A 111 -16.55 12.41 5.84
CA PRO A 111 -16.59 12.33 4.38
C PRO A 111 -15.87 13.53 3.74
N ILE A 112 -15.01 13.25 2.76
CA ILE A 112 -14.12 14.25 2.14
C ILE A 112 -14.21 14.23 0.61
N ASP A 113 -15.41 13.99 0.10
CA ASP A 113 -15.70 13.96 -1.34
C ASP A 113 -15.31 15.24 -2.05
N ASP A 114 -15.49 16.38 -1.41
CA ASP A 114 -15.14 17.70 -1.92
C ASP A 114 -13.64 17.81 -2.25
N VAL A 115 -12.77 17.29 -1.38
CA VAL A 115 -11.31 17.28 -1.60
C VAL A 115 -10.95 16.30 -2.72
N VAL A 116 -11.34 15.03 -2.59
CA VAL A 116 -10.91 13.98 -3.51
C VAL A 116 -11.48 14.18 -4.91
N ASN A 117 -12.78 14.50 -5.04
CA ASN A 117 -13.39 14.77 -6.33
C ASN A 117 -12.81 16.04 -6.99
N GLY A 118 -12.41 17.05 -6.18
CA GLY A 118 -11.68 18.21 -6.66
C GLY A 118 -10.34 17.85 -7.30
N LEU A 119 -9.57 16.99 -6.64
CA LEU A 119 -8.30 16.47 -7.14
C LEU A 119 -8.49 15.59 -8.39
N ILE A 120 -9.49 14.70 -8.41
CA ILE A 120 -9.84 13.87 -9.57
C ILE A 120 -10.22 14.75 -10.79
N LYS A 121 -10.99 15.81 -10.57
CA LYS A 121 -11.34 16.75 -11.64
C LYS A 121 -10.11 17.45 -12.22
N GLN A 122 -9.11 17.73 -11.39
CA GLN A 122 -7.89 18.43 -11.79
C GLN A 122 -6.86 17.51 -12.46
N TYR A 123 -6.70 16.28 -11.97
CA TYR A 123 -5.59 15.39 -12.34
C TYR A 123 -6.00 14.08 -13.00
N GLY A 124 -7.30 13.85 -13.16
CA GLY A 124 -7.83 12.61 -13.75
C GLY A 124 -8.07 11.50 -12.72
N PRO A 125 -8.34 10.29 -13.19
CA PRO A 125 -8.75 9.19 -12.32
C PRO A 125 -7.63 8.78 -11.35
N ILE A 126 -8.08 8.37 -10.17
CA ILE A 126 -7.21 7.83 -9.12
C ILE A 126 -7.03 6.32 -9.31
N SER A 127 -6.04 5.75 -8.64
CA SER A 127 -5.82 4.30 -8.60
C SER A 127 -7.09 3.54 -8.17
N VAL A 128 -7.43 2.47 -8.90
CA VAL A 128 -8.58 1.60 -8.59
C VAL A 128 -8.46 1.01 -7.18
N VAL A 129 -7.24 0.68 -6.75
CA VAL A 129 -6.99 0.17 -5.40
C VAL A 129 -7.28 1.24 -4.35
N ALA A 130 -6.86 2.49 -4.58
CA ALA A 130 -7.16 3.58 -3.66
C ALA A 130 -8.67 3.87 -3.57
N GLU A 131 -9.38 3.82 -4.70
CA GLU A 131 -10.84 3.97 -4.70
C GLU A 131 -11.53 2.83 -3.93
N TYR A 132 -11.09 1.59 -4.15
CA TYR A 132 -11.64 0.41 -3.47
C TYR A 132 -11.46 0.45 -1.94
N LEU A 133 -10.33 1.00 -1.46
CA LEU A 133 -10.01 1.07 -0.03
C LEU A 133 -10.71 2.23 0.69
N ALA A 134 -10.87 3.38 0.05
CA ALA A 134 -11.28 4.62 0.73
C ALA A 134 -12.63 5.19 0.31
N LYS A 135 -13.23 4.71 -0.79
CA LYS A 135 -14.57 5.13 -1.21
C LYS A 135 -15.61 4.12 -0.74
N ILE A 136 -16.20 4.37 0.40
CA ILE A 136 -17.08 3.45 1.10
C ILE A 136 -18.51 3.91 0.94
N LYS A 137 -19.39 3.03 0.44
CA LYS A 137 -20.82 3.34 0.17
C LYS A 137 -21.01 4.61 -0.68
N GLY A 138 -20.08 4.85 -1.61
CA GLY A 138 -20.11 5.96 -2.54
C GLY A 138 -19.43 7.26 -2.08
N ASN A 139 -18.98 7.35 -0.81
CA ASN A 139 -18.31 8.52 -0.25
C ASN A 139 -16.84 8.24 0.07
N TRP A 140 -15.98 9.23 -0.20
CA TRP A 140 -14.58 9.19 0.19
C TRP A 140 -14.40 9.50 1.68
N HIS A 141 -13.68 8.62 2.39
CA HIS A 141 -13.35 8.78 3.82
C HIS A 141 -11.85 9.01 4.06
N GLY A 142 -11.03 8.98 3.02
CA GLY A 142 -9.59 9.25 3.08
C GLY A 142 -9.10 9.93 1.81
N VAL A 143 -8.19 10.89 1.96
CA VAL A 143 -7.44 11.48 0.83
C VAL A 143 -6.23 10.59 0.58
N PRO A 144 -6.10 9.94 -0.60
CA PRO A 144 -4.90 9.19 -0.92
C PRO A 144 -3.68 10.11 -0.93
N THR A 145 -2.68 9.77 -0.13
CA THR A 145 -1.45 10.56 -0.01
C THR A 145 -0.34 10.02 -0.91
N THR A 146 0.58 10.91 -1.31
CA THR A 146 1.84 10.52 -1.92
C THR A 146 2.77 9.88 -0.89
N VAL A 147 2.82 10.44 0.33
CA VAL A 147 3.71 9.99 1.40
C VAL A 147 3.39 8.55 1.81
N GLY A 148 4.34 7.67 1.63
CA GLY A 148 4.26 6.25 2.03
C GLY A 148 3.44 5.36 1.11
N SER A 149 2.63 5.89 0.18
CA SER A 149 1.94 5.09 -0.82
C SER A 149 2.92 4.42 -1.75
N GLN A 150 2.70 3.14 -2.07
CA GLN A 150 3.70 2.33 -2.73
C GLN A 150 3.11 1.15 -3.50
N VAL A 151 3.91 0.56 -4.37
CA VAL A 151 3.76 -0.80 -4.88
C VAL A 151 4.96 -1.63 -4.44
N LYS A 152 4.84 -2.95 -4.45
CA LYS A 152 5.88 -3.88 -3.95
C LYS A 152 6.44 -4.75 -5.06
N PRO A 153 7.23 -4.19 -6.00
CA PRO A 153 7.85 -4.91 -7.09
C PRO A 153 9.03 -5.75 -6.60
N CYS A 154 9.72 -6.43 -7.49
CA CYS A 154 10.98 -7.05 -7.17
C CYS A 154 12.08 -6.00 -7.00
N CYS A 155 12.89 -6.14 -5.94
CA CYS A 155 14.16 -5.44 -5.76
C CYS A 155 15.26 -6.50 -5.62
N SER A 156 16.11 -6.62 -6.63
CA SER A 156 17.05 -7.74 -6.79
C SER A 156 18.47 -7.29 -7.00
N ARG A 157 19.41 -8.11 -6.55
CA ARG A 157 20.86 -7.98 -6.80
C ARG A 157 21.17 -8.50 -8.20
N PHE A 158 21.21 -7.59 -9.19
CA PHE A 158 21.42 -7.97 -10.58
C PHE A 158 22.79 -8.66 -10.81
N ASP A 159 23.81 -8.35 -10.02
CA ASP A 159 25.10 -9.00 -10.04
C ASP A 159 24.99 -10.50 -9.69
N LEU A 160 24.30 -10.84 -8.61
CA LEU A 160 24.08 -12.22 -8.18
C LEU A 160 23.18 -13.00 -9.17
N TYR A 161 22.15 -12.35 -9.71
CA TYR A 161 21.33 -12.96 -10.76
C TYR A 161 22.14 -13.27 -12.02
N LYS A 162 23.00 -12.35 -12.43
CA LYS A 162 23.88 -12.56 -13.60
C LYS A 162 24.89 -13.67 -13.35
N GLU A 163 25.57 -13.66 -12.21
CA GLU A 163 26.63 -14.61 -11.89
C GLU A 163 26.09 -16.03 -11.67
N HIS A 164 25.03 -16.19 -10.88
CA HIS A 164 24.58 -17.51 -10.44
C HIS A 164 23.36 -18.03 -11.17
N ALA A 165 22.45 -17.15 -11.63
CA ALA A 165 21.27 -17.56 -12.39
C ALA A 165 21.45 -17.46 -13.91
N GLY A 166 22.45 -16.71 -14.39
CA GLY A 166 22.70 -16.47 -15.81
C GLY A 166 21.71 -15.47 -16.44
N LEU A 167 21.10 -14.59 -15.61
CA LEU A 167 20.12 -13.61 -16.05
C LEU A 167 20.59 -12.18 -15.71
N ASP A 168 20.77 -11.33 -16.71
CA ASP A 168 20.98 -9.90 -16.47
C ASP A 168 19.60 -9.19 -16.44
N LEU A 169 19.15 -8.85 -15.24
CA LEU A 169 17.85 -8.19 -15.03
C LEU A 169 17.77 -6.83 -15.73
N ARG A 170 18.89 -6.16 -15.96
CA ARG A 170 18.96 -4.86 -16.64
C ARG A 170 18.77 -4.99 -18.16
N GLU A 171 19.05 -6.18 -18.71
CA GLU A 171 18.76 -6.49 -20.13
C GLU A 171 17.29 -6.88 -20.32
N ILE A 172 16.66 -7.49 -19.33
CA ILE A 172 15.24 -7.83 -19.36
C ILE A 172 14.40 -6.57 -19.16
N PHE A 173 14.80 -5.75 -18.18
CA PHE A 173 14.12 -4.53 -17.77
C PHE A 173 15.08 -3.32 -17.81
N PRO A 174 15.50 -2.84 -19.01
CA PRO A 174 16.24 -1.59 -19.09
C PRO A 174 15.49 -0.44 -18.42
N ALA A 175 16.23 0.56 -17.93
CA ALA A 175 15.65 1.75 -17.31
C ALA A 175 14.68 2.51 -18.23
N ASP A 176 14.95 2.49 -19.53
CA ASP A 176 14.10 3.06 -20.58
C ASP A 176 13.15 1.97 -21.09
N GLU A 177 11.84 2.10 -20.78
CA GLU A 177 10.80 1.16 -21.17
C GLU A 177 10.70 0.98 -22.71
N VAL A 178 11.05 2.01 -23.49
CA VAL A 178 11.06 1.93 -24.95
C VAL A 178 12.03 0.85 -25.47
N LYS A 179 13.05 0.53 -24.67
CA LYS A 179 14.05 -0.50 -24.97
C LYS A 179 13.67 -1.91 -24.51
N TRP A 180 12.49 -2.07 -23.91
CA TRP A 180 12.05 -3.38 -23.43
C TRP A 180 11.78 -4.32 -24.60
N ASP A 181 12.45 -5.46 -24.59
CA ASP A 181 12.15 -6.57 -25.48
C ASP A 181 10.96 -7.35 -24.90
N LYS A 182 9.83 -7.26 -25.61
CA LYS A 182 8.59 -7.92 -25.17
C LYS A 182 8.76 -9.41 -24.94
N ALA A 183 9.57 -10.11 -25.74
CA ALA A 183 9.79 -11.56 -25.57
C ALA A 183 10.56 -11.86 -24.27
N LYS A 184 11.59 -11.06 -23.96
CA LYS A 184 12.33 -11.18 -22.70
C LYS A 184 11.45 -10.86 -21.49
N VAL A 185 10.64 -9.80 -21.57
CA VAL A 185 9.72 -9.39 -20.50
C VAL A 185 8.64 -10.44 -20.29
N ASP A 186 8.06 -11.00 -21.35
CA ASP A 186 7.05 -12.07 -21.25
C ASP A 186 7.63 -13.37 -20.71
N ALA A 187 8.91 -13.65 -20.95
CA ALA A 187 9.61 -14.81 -20.41
C ALA A 187 9.90 -14.72 -18.90
N TRP A 188 9.80 -13.53 -18.28
CA TRP A 188 9.92 -13.36 -16.85
C TRP A 188 8.63 -13.80 -16.15
N THR A 189 8.50 -15.10 -15.97
CA THR A 189 7.35 -15.79 -15.36
C THR A 189 7.68 -16.28 -13.95
N TRP A 190 6.67 -16.73 -13.19
CA TRP A 190 6.91 -17.38 -11.89
C TRP A 190 7.77 -18.65 -12.00
N ASP A 191 7.70 -19.38 -13.11
CA ASP A 191 8.59 -20.52 -13.36
C ASP A 191 10.05 -20.05 -13.58
N ALA A 192 10.26 -18.97 -14.34
CA ALA A 192 11.58 -18.38 -14.55
C ALA A 192 12.16 -17.80 -13.23
N TYR A 193 11.30 -17.17 -12.43
CA TYR A 193 11.66 -16.70 -11.09
C TYR A 193 12.09 -17.85 -10.19
N LEU A 194 11.30 -18.93 -10.12
CA LEU A 194 11.61 -20.12 -9.33
C LEU A 194 12.94 -20.75 -9.77
N ALA A 195 13.12 -20.95 -11.08
CA ALA A 195 14.36 -21.50 -11.61
C ALA A 195 15.60 -20.66 -11.25
N SER A 196 15.45 -19.33 -11.19
CA SER A 196 16.49 -18.41 -10.74
C SER A 196 16.69 -18.53 -9.22
N ALA A 197 15.62 -18.56 -8.44
CA ALA A 197 15.66 -18.68 -6.99
C ALA A 197 16.34 -19.98 -6.54
N GLU A 198 16.10 -21.09 -7.24
CA GLU A 198 16.76 -22.38 -6.98
C GLU A 198 18.29 -22.32 -7.18
N LYS A 199 18.75 -21.64 -8.25
CA LYS A 199 20.18 -21.45 -8.51
C LYS A 199 20.82 -20.54 -7.46
N LEU A 200 20.15 -19.43 -7.13
CA LEU A 200 20.60 -18.49 -6.12
C LEU A 200 20.67 -19.13 -4.72
N PHE A 201 19.67 -19.94 -4.37
CA PHE A 201 19.66 -20.71 -3.13
C PHE A 201 20.86 -21.67 -3.04
N LYS A 202 21.12 -22.43 -4.11
CA LYS A 202 22.30 -23.33 -4.19
C LYS A 202 23.62 -22.58 -4.09
N ALA A 203 23.69 -21.34 -4.57
CA ALA A 203 24.85 -20.48 -4.47
C ALA A 203 25.01 -19.82 -3.07
N GLY A 204 24.04 -19.98 -2.16
CA GLY A 204 24.06 -19.37 -0.83
C GLY A 204 23.46 -17.97 -0.74
N PHE A 205 22.76 -17.49 -1.78
CA PHE A 205 22.12 -16.19 -1.85
C PHE A 205 20.62 -16.29 -2.08
N PRO A 206 19.86 -16.91 -1.18
CA PRO A 206 18.41 -17.09 -1.39
C PRO A 206 17.66 -15.76 -1.47
N VAL A 207 16.54 -15.77 -2.18
CA VAL A 207 15.58 -14.65 -2.16
C VAL A 207 14.84 -14.62 -0.82
N GLY A 208 14.60 -13.44 -0.26
CA GLY A 208 13.98 -13.26 1.05
C GLY A 208 12.57 -12.70 0.93
N LEU A 209 11.56 -13.56 0.97
CA LEU A 209 10.16 -13.18 0.92
C LEU A 209 9.51 -13.38 2.30
N PRO A 210 9.00 -12.33 2.95
CA PRO A 210 8.42 -12.46 4.29
C PRO A 210 7.16 -13.32 4.26
N MET A 211 6.97 -14.12 5.31
CA MET A 211 5.81 -14.99 5.52
C MET A 211 5.17 -14.80 6.90
N GLY A 212 5.65 -13.83 7.69
CA GLY A 212 4.95 -13.39 8.89
C GLY A 212 3.63 -12.68 8.56
N GLN A 213 2.84 -12.37 9.58
CA GLN A 213 1.58 -11.62 9.40
C GLN A 213 1.90 -10.12 9.22
N SER A 214 2.35 -9.77 8.03
CA SER A 214 2.76 -8.42 7.66
C SER A 214 2.17 -8.01 6.32
N SER A 215 2.12 -6.73 6.04
CA SER A 215 1.60 -6.22 4.77
C SER A 215 2.42 -6.70 3.59
N ASP A 216 3.74 -6.79 3.73
CA ASP A 216 4.63 -7.26 2.67
C ASP A 216 4.35 -8.73 2.32
N ALA A 217 4.10 -9.56 3.33
CA ALA A 217 3.77 -10.97 3.13
C ALA A 217 2.43 -11.13 2.40
N VAL A 218 1.39 -10.42 2.85
CA VAL A 218 0.06 -10.48 2.22
C VAL A 218 0.12 -10.02 0.77
N ASP A 219 0.86 -8.95 0.49
CA ASP A 219 0.87 -8.33 -0.83
C ASP A 219 1.59 -9.18 -1.88
N TRP A 220 2.75 -9.77 -1.57
CA TRP A 220 3.44 -10.62 -2.56
C TRP A 220 2.70 -11.94 -2.81
N VAL A 221 2.16 -12.58 -1.74
CA VAL A 221 1.37 -13.81 -1.89
C VAL A 221 0.11 -13.54 -2.70
N SER A 222 -0.55 -12.40 -2.45
CA SER A 222 -1.77 -12.04 -3.19
C SER A 222 -1.47 -11.69 -4.64
N ALA A 223 -0.33 -11.06 -4.94
CA ALA A 223 0.10 -10.81 -6.31
C ALA A 223 0.38 -12.11 -7.07
N LEU A 224 1.05 -13.08 -6.42
CA LEU A 224 1.21 -14.43 -6.94
C LEU A 224 -0.16 -15.07 -7.21
N PHE A 225 -1.06 -15.09 -6.24
CA PHE A 225 -2.38 -15.69 -6.35
C PHE A 225 -3.18 -15.04 -7.49
N LYS A 226 -3.20 -13.72 -7.57
CA LYS A 226 -3.88 -12.98 -8.63
C LYS A 226 -3.33 -13.32 -10.01
N SER A 227 -2.02 -13.50 -10.13
CA SER A 227 -1.36 -13.86 -11.40
C SER A 227 -1.75 -15.26 -11.92
N TYR A 228 -2.18 -16.15 -11.03
CA TYR A 228 -2.77 -17.45 -11.37
C TYR A 228 -4.29 -17.37 -11.57
N GLY A 229 -4.94 -16.28 -11.17
CA GLY A 229 -6.38 -16.09 -11.30
C GLY A 229 -7.18 -16.51 -10.07
N VAL A 230 -6.53 -16.65 -8.93
CA VAL A 230 -7.22 -16.92 -7.66
C VAL A 230 -8.19 -15.80 -7.32
N VAL A 231 -9.40 -16.18 -6.99
CA VAL A 231 -10.44 -15.31 -6.43
C VAL A 231 -10.87 -15.91 -5.11
N PHE A 232 -10.75 -15.17 -4.03
CA PHE A 232 -11.20 -15.61 -2.70
C PHE A 232 -12.72 -15.61 -2.63
N MET A 233 -13.31 -14.51 -3.02
CA MET A 233 -14.74 -14.27 -3.05
C MET A 233 -15.04 -13.28 -4.16
N ASP A 234 -16.14 -13.44 -4.86
CA ASP A 234 -16.58 -12.50 -5.88
C ASP A 234 -17.32 -11.28 -5.28
N GLU A 235 -17.62 -10.30 -6.11
CA GLU A 235 -18.36 -9.08 -5.75
C GLU A 235 -19.78 -9.33 -5.22
N LYS A 236 -20.34 -10.53 -5.48
CA LYS A 236 -21.65 -10.98 -5.00
C LYS A 236 -21.55 -11.78 -3.71
N SER A 237 -20.41 -11.76 -3.05
CA SER A 237 -20.13 -12.51 -1.83
C SER A 237 -20.15 -14.04 -1.99
N THR A 238 -19.92 -14.55 -3.20
CA THR A 238 -19.77 -15.99 -3.42
C THR A 238 -18.32 -16.40 -3.21
N ILE A 239 -18.08 -17.34 -2.32
CA ILE A 239 -16.74 -17.89 -2.07
C ILE A 239 -16.27 -18.68 -3.29
N LYS A 240 -15.04 -18.39 -3.77
CA LYS A 240 -14.44 -18.95 -4.98
C LYS A 240 -13.07 -19.60 -4.73
N ILE A 241 -12.60 -19.62 -3.49
CA ILE A 241 -11.23 -20.04 -3.15
C ILE A 241 -10.94 -21.51 -3.52
N ASP A 242 -11.95 -22.38 -3.54
CA ASP A 242 -11.79 -23.77 -3.95
C ASP A 242 -11.79 -23.88 -5.49
N SER A 243 -10.61 -23.73 -6.08
CA SER A 243 -10.43 -23.71 -7.53
C SER A 243 -9.11 -24.40 -7.95
N ALA A 244 -8.99 -24.72 -9.23
CA ALA A 244 -7.75 -25.23 -9.80
C ALA A 244 -6.62 -24.17 -9.75
N GLU A 245 -6.99 -22.91 -9.96
CA GLU A 245 -6.09 -21.76 -9.88
C GLU A 245 -5.47 -21.62 -8.49
N THR A 246 -6.28 -21.81 -7.44
CA THR A 246 -5.79 -21.80 -6.05
C THR A 246 -4.77 -22.92 -5.81
N ARG A 247 -5.05 -24.12 -6.28
CA ARG A 247 -4.12 -25.25 -6.14
C ARG A 247 -2.79 -24.98 -6.85
N GLN A 248 -2.83 -24.44 -8.06
CA GLN A 248 -1.63 -24.11 -8.84
C GLN A 248 -0.80 -23.00 -8.14
N ALA A 249 -1.45 -21.95 -7.67
CA ALA A 249 -0.78 -20.85 -6.96
C ALA A 249 -0.15 -21.32 -5.64
N MET A 250 -0.85 -22.16 -4.87
CA MET A 250 -0.35 -22.75 -3.62
C MET A 250 0.88 -23.66 -3.88
N GLU A 251 0.86 -24.47 -4.93
CA GLU A 251 2.01 -25.30 -5.31
C GLU A 251 3.21 -24.45 -5.75
N MET A 252 3.01 -23.37 -6.48
CA MET A 252 4.08 -22.43 -6.81
C MET A 252 4.65 -21.79 -5.55
N ALA A 253 3.81 -21.29 -4.64
CA ALA A 253 4.24 -20.73 -3.35
C ALA A 253 5.05 -21.76 -2.56
N ARG A 254 4.63 -23.02 -2.49
CA ARG A 254 5.35 -24.11 -1.80
C ARG A 254 6.75 -24.30 -2.37
N LYS A 255 6.89 -24.31 -3.70
CA LYS A 255 8.21 -24.45 -4.37
C LYS A 255 9.14 -23.26 -4.05
N ILE A 256 8.60 -22.03 -4.05
CA ILE A 256 9.36 -20.82 -3.70
C ILE A 256 9.81 -20.89 -2.24
N MET A 257 8.92 -21.27 -1.32
CA MET A 257 9.28 -21.39 0.10
C MET A 257 10.34 -22.46 0.37
N ALA A 258 10.41 -23.53 -0.42
CA ALA A 258 11.44 -24.56 -0.28
C ALA A 258 12.86 -24.06 -0.57
N VAL A 259 13.01 -22.94 -1.25
CA VAL A 259 14.30 -22.30 -1.60
C VAL A 259 14.44 -20.89 -0.98
N SER A 260 13.63 -20.61 0.03
CA SER A 260 13.69 -19.38 0.84
C SER A 260 14.40 -19.63 2.17
N PRO A 261 14.94 -18.60 2.85
CA PRO A 261 15.45 -18.73 4.20
C PRO A 261 14.38 -19.28 5.16
N PRO A 262 14.74 -20.20 6.09
CA PRO A 262 13.74 -20.84 6.95
C PRO A 262 13.10 -19.89 7.98
N ASP A 263 13.72 -18.76 8.27
CA ASP A 263 13.27 -17.76 9.23
C ASP A 263 12.29 -16.72 8.65
N VAL A 264 11.99 -16.76 7.34
CA VAL A 264 11.03 -15.84 6.68
C VAL A 264 9.64 -15.84 7.31
N TYR A 265 9.26 -16.94 7.96
CA TYR A 265 7.96 -17.05 8.64
C TYR A 265 7.84 -16.19 9.92
N ALA A 266 8.96 -15.72 10.44
CA ALA A 266 9.01 -14.82 11.59
C ALA A 266 9.31 -13.36 11.20
N TRP A 267 9.47 -13.06 9.89
CA TRP A 267 9.82 -11.71 9.45
C TRP A 267 8.61 -10.78 9.46
N ASP A 268 8.83 -9.59 10.00
CA ASP A 268 7.96 -8.42 9.90
C ASP A 268 8.24 -7.63 8.60
N ASP A 269 7.57 -6.48 8.40
CA ASP A 269 7.79 -5.59 7.24
C ASP A 269 9.22 -5.03 7.13
N ALA A 270 10.05 -5.13 8.18
CA ALA A 270 11.45 -4.74 8.13
C ALA A 270 12.39 -5.92 7.82
N GLY A 271 11.91 -7.16 7.88
CA GLY A 271 12.73 -8.37 7.75
C GLY A 271 13.37 -8.51 6.38
N ASN A 272 12.60 -8.33 5.32
CA ASN A 272 13.07 -8.37 3.93
C ASN A 272 14.09 -7.25 3.65
N ASN A 273 13.86 -6.04 4.15
CA ASN A 273 14.81 -4.93 4.04
C ASN A 273 16.14 -5.27 4.69
N ARG A 274 16.12 -5.73 5.94
CA ARG A 274 17.34 -6.18 6.65
C ARG A 274 18.07 -7.28 5.89
N TRP A 275 17.33 -8.21 5.29
CA TRP A 275 17.89 -9.30 4.49
C TRP A 275 18.67 -8.79 3.28
N LEU A 276 18.06 -7.93 2.46
CA LEU A 276 18.71 -7.35 1.28
C LEU A 276 19.92 -6.49 1.67
N ILE A 277 19.77 -5.58 2.65
CA ILE A 277 20.82 -4.65 3.10
C ILE A 277 22.02 -5.44 3.66
N SER A 278 21.79 -6.58 4.32
CA SER A 278 22.88 -7.41 4.84
C SER A 278 23.78 -8.02 3.75
N GLY A 279 23.34 -8.03 2.49
CA GLY A 279 24.01 -8.66 1.36
C GLY A 279 23.92 -10.19 1.31
N LYS A 280 23.16 -10.81 2.24
CA LYS A 280 22.99 -12.27 2.31
C LYS A 280 22.02 -12.81 1.26
N GLY A 281 21.16 -11.96 0.69
CA GLY A 281 20.12 -12.38 -0.25
C GLY A 281 20.24 -11.72 -1.60
N ALA A 282 19.74 -12.43 -2.62
CA ALA A 282 19.74 -11.95 -4.00
C ALA A 282 18.57 -11.06 -4.37
N GLY A 283 17.52 -11.00 -3.53
CA GLY A 283 16.36 -10.16 -3.83
C GLY A 283 15.25 -10.29 -2.81
N ILE A 284 14.35 -9.33 -2.89
CA ILE A 284 13.12 -9.21 -2.09
C ILE A 284 11.99 -8.71 -3.00
N MET A 285 10.75 -8.80 -2.53
CA MET A 285 9.61 -8.11 -3.14
C MET A 285 9.20 -6.99 -2.20
N ASN A 286 9.58 -5.75 -2.57
CA ASN A 286 9.39 -4.57 -1.75
C ASN A 286 9.61 -3.30 -2.58
N PRO A 287 9.06 -2.15 -2.19
CA PRO A 287 9.42 -0.87 -2.79
C PRO A 287 10.90 -0.53 -2.54
N PRO A 288 11.45 0.52 -3.19
CA PRO A 288 12.89 0.82 -3.13
C PRO A 288 13.42 1.28 -1.76
N SER A 289 12.71 1.09 -0.65
CA SER A 289 13.15 1.49 0.69
C SER A 289 14.44 0.82 1.13
N ALA A 290 14.57 -0.50 0.90
CA ALA A 290 15.78 -1.23 1.24
C ALA A 290 17.00 -0.69 0.49
N TRP A 291 16.84 -0.38 -0.80
CA TRP A 291 17.87 0.26 -1.60
C TRP A 291 18.21 1.67 -1.09
N ALA A 292 17.20 2.50 -0.78
CA ALA A 292 17.41 3.85 -0.27
C ALA A 292 18.19 3.87 1.06
N VAL A 293 17.92 2.93 1.95
CA VAL A 293 18.68 2.73 3.20
C VAL A 293 20.06 2.16 2.91
N ALA A 294 20.16 1.17 2.01
CA ALA A 294 21.43 0.54 1.66
C ALA A 294 22.46 1.54 1.07
N LYS A 295 22.02 2.60 0.41
CA LYS A 295 22.94 3.65 -0.07
C LYS A 295 23.84 4.20 1.03
N LYS A 296 23.35 4.26 2.26
CA LYS A 296 24.09 4.70 3.44
C LYS A 296 24.76 3.55 4.17
N ASP A 297 24.00 2.48 4.43
CA ASP A 297 24.39 1.44 5.37
C ASP A 297 25.23 0.33 4.71
N ASN A 298 25.03 0.06 3.42
CA ASN A 298 25.78 -0.91 2.63
C ASN A 298 25.82 -0.50 1.14
N PRO A 299 26.65 0.49 0.75
CA PRO A 299 26.73 0.99 -0.62
C PRO A 299 27.00 -0.08 -1.67
N LYS A 300 27.81 -1.10 -1.34
CA LYS A 300 28.10 -2.22 -2.26
C LYS A 300 26.84 -3.03 -2.64
N VAL A 301 25.89 -3.15 -1.72
CA VAL A 301 24.59 -3.76 -2.02
C VAL A 301 23.76 -2.81 -2.88
N ALA A 302 23.67 -1.53 -2.50
CA ALA A 302 22.87 -0.55 -3.22
C ALA A 302 23.29 -0.41 -4.70
N GLU A 303 24.59 -0.38 -4.98
CA GLU A 303 25.16 -0.28 -6.33
C GLU A 303 24.80 -1.46 -7.25
N ASN A 304 24.37 -2.57 -6.67
CA ASN A 304 24.02 -3.79 -7.38
C ASN A 304 22.51 -4.15 -7.30
N CYS A 305 21.68 -3.25 -6.80
CA CYS A 305 20.24 -3.44 -6.78
C CYS A 305 19.58 -2.98 -8.07
N TRP A 306 18.48 -3.64 -8.43
CA TRP A 306 17.62 -3.28 -9.55
C TRP A 306 16.16 -3.52 -9.19
N THR A 307 15.34 -2.48 -9.31
CA THR A 307 13.90 -2.60 -9.16
C THR A 307 13.31 -3.00 -10.50
N HIS A 308 12.46 -4.02 -10.51
CA HIS A 308 11.88 -4.53 -11.75
C HIS A 308 10.50 -5.16 -11.51
N PRO A 309 9.67 -5.32 -12.56
CA PRO A 309 8.33 -5.88 -12.44
C PRO A 309 8.30 -7.28 -11.81
N MET A 310 7.16 -7.59 -11.20
CA MET A 310 6.84 -8.91 -10.67
C MET A 310 6.87 -9.97 -11.77
N PRO A 311 7.05 -11.27 -11.45
CA PRO A 311 6.93 -12.34 -12.42
C PRO A 311 5.49 -12.45 -12.97
N LYS A 312 5.37 -12.84 -14.24
CA LYS A 312 4.08 -13.04 -14.93
C LYS A 312 3.53 -14.43 -14.63
N GLY A 313 2.25 -14.52 -14.31
CA GLY A 313 1.53 -15.78 -14.23
C GLY A 313 0.58 -15.99 -15.42
N PRO A 314 -0.19 -17.07 -15.43
CA PRO A 314 -1.12 -17.40 -16.52
C PRO A 314 -2.18 -16.33 -16.81
N LYS A 315 -2.53 -15.51 -15.81
CA LYS A 315 -3.57 -14.46 -15.92
C LYS A 315 -2.99 -13.04 -15.98
N GLY A 316 -1.66 -12.92 -16.01
CA GLY A 316 -0.99 -11.63 -16.13
C GLY A 316 0.07 -11.38 -15.06
N ARG A 317 0.55 -10.14 -15.03
CA ARG A 317 1.55 -9.64 -14.10
C ARG A 317 0.88 -8.71 -13.11
N PHE A 318 1.03 -9.00 -11.83
CA PHE A 318 0.39 -8.22 -10.78
C PHE A 318 1.40 -7.84 -9.71
N VAL A 319 1.21 -6.64 -9.15
CA VAL A 319 2.01 -6.11 -8.04
C VAL A 319 1.08 -5.63 -6.94
N GLY A 320 1.39 -5.95 -5.69
CA GLY A 320 0.64 -5.44 -4.54
C GLY A 320 0.79 -3.93 -4.45
N GLN A 321 -0.34 -3.23 -4.29
CA GLN A 321 -0.36 -1.78 -4.05
C GLN A 321 -0.84 -1.51 -2.63
N LEU A 322 -0.08 -0.71 -1.90
CA LEU A 322 -0.42 -0.20 -0.58
C LEU A 322 -0.57 1.32 -0.63
N PRO A 323 -1.77 1.86 -0.91
CA PRO A 323 -2.03 3.27 -0.72
C PRO A 323 -2.08 3.61 0.76
N ILE A 324 -1.58 4.80 1.11
CA ILE A 324 -1.78 5.42 2.41
C ILE A 324 -2.76 6.59 2.25
N PHE A 325 -3.52 6.86 3.28
CA PHE A 325 -4.57 7.87 3.27
C PHE A 325 -4.42 8.81 4.46
N TYR A 326 -4.81 10.06 4.27
CA TYR A 326 -5.11 10.96 5.37
C TYR A 326 -6.62 10.93 5.64
N GLY A 327 -7.01 10.52 6.85
CA GLY A 327 -8.36 10.62 7.37
C GLY A 327 -8.50 11.83 8.30
N ILE A 328 -9.61 12.51 8.25
CA ILE A 328 -9.95 13.59 9.19
C ILE A 328 -10.92 13.01 10.22
N TRP A 329 -10.57 13.06 11.49
CA TRP A 329 -11.44 12.55 12.54
C TRP A 329 -12.72 13.40 12.68
N ALA A 330 -13.87 12.76 12.86
CA ALA A 330 -15.14 13.43 13.04
C ALA A 330 -15.21 14.31 14.31
N PHE A 331 -14.39 13.99 15.33
CA PHE A 331 -14.28 14.81 16.53
C PHE A 331 -13.40 16.07 16.35
N SER A 332 -12.64 16.18 15.26
CA SER A 332 -11.83 17.35 14.96
C SER A 332 -12.69 18.58 14.81
N LYS A 333 -12.29 19.67 15.46
CA LYS A 333 -12.90 20.99 15.32
C LYS A 333 -12.32 21.81 14.17
N ASN A 334 -11.22 21.31 13.55
CA ASN A 334 -10.43 21.96 12.54
C ASN A 334 -10.64 21.41 11.13
N GLN A 335 -11.80 20.76 10.86
CA GLN A 335 -12.06 20.00 9.63
C GLN A 335 -11.84 20.82 8.34
N SER A 336 -12.18 22.12 8.35
CA SER A 336 -12.00 22.99 7.19
C SER A 336 -10.51 23.24 6.92
N ALA A 337 -9.71 23.55 7.94
CA ALA A 337 -8.27 23.70 7.83
C ALA A 337 -7.59 22.39 7.39
N ALA A 338 -8.04 21.26 7.95
CA ALA A 338 -7.56 19.95 7.58
C ALA A 338 -7.79 19.65 6.09
N LYS A 339 -8.98 19.90 5.56
CA LYS A 339 -9.31 19.71 4.13
C LYS A 339 -8.45 20.60 3.21
N ASP A 340 -8.18 21.83 3.61
CA ASP A 340 -7.36 22.76 2.81
C ASP A 340 -5.89 22.34 2.81
N LEU A 341 -5.34 21.98 3.98
CA LEU A 341 -3.98 21.42 4.06
C LEU A 341 -3.86 20.16 3.19
N LEU A 342 -4.80 19.21 3.30
CA LEU A 342 -4.76 17.98 2.51
C LEU A 342 -4.89 18.26 1.00
N THR A 343 -5.67 19.26 0.61
CA THR A 343 -5.72 19.73 -0.78
C THR A 343 -4.37 20.28 -1.24
N TYR A 344 -3.68 21.06 -0.39
CA TYR A 344 -2.38 21.65 -0.69
C TYR A 344 -1.26 20.60 -0.84
N VAL A 345 -1.14 19.69 0.12
CA VAL A 345 -0.08 18.66 0.06
C VAL A 345 -0.32 17.61 -1.03
N SER A 346 -1.53 17.53 -1.58
CA SER A 346 -1.90 16.64 -2.69
C SER A 346 -1.73 17.28 -4.06
N GLN A 347 -1.31 18.55 -4.16
CA GLN A 347 -1.04 19.19 -5.47
C GLN A 347 0.19 18.58 -6.14
N LYS A 348 0.25 18.64 -7.49
CA LYS A 348 1.32 18.02 -8.29
C LYS A 348 2.72 18.49 -7.86
N ASP A 349 2.88 19.77 -7.52
CA ASP A 349 4.18 20.33 -7.08
C ASP A 349 4.60 19.85 -5.68
N SER A 350 3.64 19.72 -4.75
CA SER A 350 3.90 19.12 -3.45
C SER A 350 4.26 17.64 -3.58
N ALA A 351 3.50 16.89 -4.37
CA ALA A 351 3.76 15.48 -4.65
C ALA A 351 5.15 15.27 -5.28
N ARG A 352 5.57 16.14 -6.21
CA ARG A 352 6.91 16.08 -6.82
C ARG A 352 8.02 16.24 -5.78
N GLN A 353 7.88 17.17 -4.84
CA GLN A 353 8.85 17.37 -3.77
C GLN A 353 8.93 16.17 -2.84
N LEU A 354 7.78 15.56 -2.50
CA LEU A 354 7.70 14.37 -1.64
C LEU A 354 8.36 13.16 -2.33
N VAL A 355 8.06 12.91 -3.60
CA VAL A 355 8.68 11.83 -4.38
C VAL A 355 10.20 12.03 -4.47
N ALA A 356 10.66 13.25 -4.67
CA ALA A 356 12.09 13.55 -4.71
C ALA A 356 12.76 13.31 -3.35
N ALA A 357 12.13 13.74 -2.25
CA ALA A 357 12.65 13.56 -0.90
C ALA A 357 12.73 12.10 -0.46
N SER A 358 11.82 11.26 -0.95
CA SER A 358 11.83 9.81 -0.71
C SER A 358 12.70 9.03 -1.70
N SER A 359 13.52 9.70 -2.52
CA SER A 359 14.33 9.07 -3.56
C SER A 359 13.52 8.18 -4.51
N GLY A 360 12.29 8.59 -4.84
CA GLY A 360 11.40 7.87 -5.73
C GLY A 360 10.65 6.69 -5.08
N TYR A 361 10.74 6.51 -3.75
CA TYR A 361 9.98 5.49 -3.04
C TYR A 361 8.48 5.74 -3.07
N ASP A 362 8.07 6.97 -2.83
CA ASP A 362 6.67 7.38 -2.77
C ASP A 362 6.00 7.32 -4.15
N LEU A 363 4.81 6.73 -4.19
CA LEU A 363 4.03 6.59 -5.41
C LEU A 363 2.72 7.37 -5.31
N PRO A 364 2.56 8.46 -6.06
CA PRO A 364 1.28 9.17 -6.12
C PRO A 364 0.15 8.29 -6.65
N SER A 365 -1.06 8.49 -6.14
CA SER A 365 -2.23 7.73 -6.60
C SER A 365 -2.78 8.19 -7.96
N PHE A 366 -2.31 9.33 -8.49
CA PHE A 366 -2.69 9.85 -9.80
C PHE A 366 -1.65 9.48 -10.86
N LYS A 367 -2.05 8.76 -11.91
CA LYS A 367 -1.15 8.44 -13.05
C LYS A 367 -0.56 9.69 -13.73
N ALA A 368 -1.27 10.82 -13.68
CA ALA A 368 -0.77 12.10 -14.19
C ALA A 368 0.51 12.61 -13.49
N PHE A 369 0.94 11.97 -12.39
CA PHE A 369 2.15 12.29 -11.64
C PHE A 369 3.30 11.31 -11.91
N TYR A 370 3.09 10.27 -12.72
CA TYR A 370 4.13 9.27 -13.03
C TYR A 370 5.21 9.78 -13.99
N ASP A 371 5.07 11.01 -14.46
CA ASP A 371 6.02 11.71 -15.33
C ASP A 371 7.15 12.45 -14.59
N PHE A 372 7.20 12.36 -13.26
CA PHE A 372 8.24 13.05 -12.48
C PHE A 372 9.65 12.56 -12.85
N ASP A 373 10.57 13.51 -12.97
CA ASP A 373 11.95 13.21 -13.34
C ASP A 373 12.74 12.45 -12.27
N THR A 374 12.25 12.42 -11.02
CA THR A 374 12.90 11.72 -9.90
C THR A 374 13.28 10.28 -10.27
N TRP A 375 12.37 9.54 -10.89
CA TRP A 375 12.63 8.14 -11.24
C TRP A 375 13.66 7.98 -12.39
N LYS A 376 14.00 9.07 -13.12
CA LYS A 376 15.02 9.10 -14.18
C LYS A 376 16.37 9.56 -13.67
N THR A 377 16.40 10.32 -12.56
CA THR A 377 17.60 11.03 -12.08
C THR A 377 18.14 10.47 -10.77
N VAL A 378 17.43 9.56 -10.10
CA VAL A 378 17.88 8.91 -8.88
C VAL A 378 19.21 8.18 -9.08
N GLU A 379 20.15 8.43 -8.18
CA GLU A 379 21.51 7.84 -8.21
C GLU A 379 21.65 6.65 -7.27
N PRO A 380 22.90 6.08 -7.44
CA PRO A 380 23.18 4.94 -8.32
C PRO A 380 22.62 3.65 -7.75
N PRO A 381 22.51 2.62 -8.58
CA PRO A 381 22.82 2.65 -10.01
C PRO A 381 21.73 3.39 -10.76
N VAL A 382 22.14 4.15 -11.78
CA VAL A 382 21.19 4.85 -12.64
C VAL A 382 20.17 3.85 -13.18
N GLY A 383 18.88 4.15 -12.97
CA GLY A 383 17.78 3.31 -13.39
C GLY A 383 17.28 2.32 -12.35
N THR A 384 17.86 2.21 -11.15
CA THR A 384 17.39 1.28 -10.10
C THR A 384 15.91 1.40 -9.82
N VAL A 385 15.36 2.61 -9.78
CA VAL A 385 13.94 2.88 -9.54
C VAL A 385 13.16 3.25 -10.81
N TYR A 386 13.74 3.13 -11.99
CA TYR A 386 13.06 3.47 -13.24
C TYR A 386 11.89 2.54 -13.57
N ASN A 387 11.94 1.32 -13.06
CA ASN A 387 10.85 0.36 -13.16
C ASN A 387 9.81 0.53 -12.04
N TYR A 388 9.88 1.61 -11.33
CA TYR A 388 8.94 2.10 -10.34
C TYR A 388 8.58 3.54 -10.73
N PRO A 389 7.34 3.93 -10.97
CA PRO A 389 6.06 3.20 -10.78
C PRO A 389 5.85 2.00 -11.72
N PRO A 390 4.75 1.23 -11.55
CA PRO A 390 4.44 0.07 -12.41
C PRO A 390 4.48 0.41 -13.89
N ARG A 391 5.10 -0.44 -14.69
CA ARG A 391 5.33 -0.23 -16.13
C ARG A 391 4.96 -1.47 -16.95
N GLY A 392 4.85 -1.27 -18.27
CA GLY A 392 4.52 -2.34 -19.19
C GLY A 392 3.13 -2.94 -18.90
N ASP A 393 3.07 -4.26 -18.79
CA ASP A 393 1.85 -5.03 -18.53
C ASP A 393 1.56 -5.26 -17.04
N GLU A 394 2.33 -4.64 -16.14
CA GLU A 394 2.16 -4.80 -14.70
C GLU A 394 0.92 -4.04 -14.19
N GLN A 395 0.05 -4.76 -13.47
CA GLN A 395 -1.20 -4.25 -12.92
C GLN A 395 -1.13 -4.22 -11.39
N THR A 396 -1.63 -3.15 -10.80
CA THR A 396 -1.76 -3.07 -9.34
C THR A 396 -2.91 -3.94 -8.83
N SER A 397 -2.72 -4.55 -7.67
CA SER A 397 -3.71 -5.39 -7.02
C SER A 397 -3.75 -5.17 -5.50
N MET A 398 -4.87 -5.55 -4.90
CA MET A 398 -5.05 -5.61 -3.45
C MET A 398 -5.62 -6.98 -3.09
N ALA A 399 -5.14 -7.56 -2.00
CA ALA A 399 -5.66 -8.82 -1.49
C ALA A 399 -7.16 -8.72 -1.21
N GLY A 400 -7.89 -9.76 -1.64
CA GLY A 400 -9.33 -9.85 -1.47
C GLY A 400 -10.15 -9.24 -2.60
N TYR A 401 -9.61 -8.31 -3.41
CA TYR A 401 -10.34 -7.77 -4.55
C TYR A 401 -10.75 -8.89 -5.54
N PRO A 402 -12.03 -9.00 -5.98
CA PRO A 402 -13.13 -8.01 -5.89
C PRO A 402 -14.18 -8.28 -4.79
N ALA A 403 -13.86 -9.05 -3.74
CA ALA A 403 -14.82 -9.29 -2.65
C ALA A 403 -15.33 -7.98 -2.02
N PRO A 404 -16.47 -8.00 -1.33
CA PRO A 404 -16.93 -6.81 -0.61
C PRO A 404 -15.87 -6.26 0.34
N PRO A 405 -15.71 -4.92 0.45
CA PRO A 405 -14.65 -4.29 1.24
C PRO A 405 -14.53 -4.78 2.69
N ASP A 406 -15.65 -5.05 3.36
CA ASP A 406 -15.64 -5.53 4.77
C ASP A 406 -15.01 -6.92 4.90
N VAL A 407 -15.27 -7.82 3.94
CA VAL A 407 -14.64 -9.15 3.87
C VAL A 407 -13.16 -9.03 3.52
N SER A 408 -12.84 -8.20 2.52
CA SER A 408 -11.45 -8.01 2.09
C SER A 408 -10.58 -7.37 3.16
N ALA A 409 -11.14 -6.47 3.97
CA ALA A 409 -10.45 -5.90 5.12
C ALA A 409 -10.06 -6.97 6.15
N GLN A 410 -10.97 -7.88 6.46
CA GLN A 410 -10.67 -8.98 7.39
C GLN A 410 -9.66 -9.96 6.79
N LEU A 411 -9.85 -10.35 5.52
CA LEU A 411 -8.92 -11.21 4.79
C LEU A 411 -7.50 -10.65 4.83
N TYR A 412 -7.34 -9.36 4.60
CA TYR A 412 -6.06 -8.67 4.63
C TYR A 412 -5.48 -8.60 6.05
N ASN A 413 -6.26 -8.10 7.01
CA ASN A 413 -5.81 -7.88 8.39
C ASN A 413 -5.48 -9.19 9.12
N GLN A 414 -6.15 -10.30 8.77
CA GLN A 414 -5.85 -11.63 9.30
C GLN A 414 -4.82 -12.39 8.44
N ALA A 415 -4.27 -11.73 7.41
CA ALA A 415 -3.26 -12.30 6.53
C ALA A 415 -3.65 -13.66 5.92
N LEU A 416 -4.93 -13.85 5.55
CA LEU A 416 -5.46 -15.14 5.10
C LEU A 416 -4.61 -15.79 4.00
N PRO A 417 -4.16 -15.08 2.92
CA PRO A 417 -3.32 -15.67 1.88
C PRO A 417 -2.01 -16.24 2.42
N THR A 418 -1.35 -15.48 3.29
CA THR A 418 -0.07 -15.86 3.91
C THR A 418 -0.23 -17.03 4.86
N VAL A 419 -1.31 -17.03 5.66
CA VAL A 419 -1.61 -18.13 6.58
C VAL A 419 -1.90 -19.42 5.81
N MET A 420 -2.62 -19.36 4.68
CA MET A 420 -2.83 -20.52 3.79
C MET A 420 -1.49 -21.14 3.36
N VAL A 421 -0.57 -20.31 2.85
CA VAL A 421 0.75 -20.78 2.41
C VAL A 421 1.54 -21.35 3.60
N SER A 422 1.53 -20.69 4.76
CA SER A 422 2.24 -21.15 5.96
C SER A 422 1.71 -22.50 6.47
N LYS A 423 0.40 -22.71 6.52
CA LYS A 423 -0.24 -23.98 6.87
C LYS A 423 0.21 -25.11 5.94
N PHE A 424 0.20 -24.84 4.62
CA PHE A 424 0.59 -25.82 3.63
C PHE A 424 2.09 -26.14 3.63
N THR A 425 2.96 -25.15 3.86
CA THR A 425 4.42 -25.27 3.77
C THR A 425 5.04 -25.65 5.12
N GLN A 426 4.95 -24.77 6.11
CA GLN A 426 5.51 -24.96 7.44
C GLN A 426 4.66 -25.94 8.27
N GLY A 427 3.34 -25.79 8.25
CA GLY A 427 2.41 -26.67 8.96
C GLY A 427 2.26 -28.06 8.35
N LYS A 428 2.67 -28.24 7.08
CA LYS A 428 2.57 -29.49 6.32
C LYS A 428 1.15 -30.07 6.27
N GLU A 429 0.14 -29.19 6.35
CA GLU A 429 -1.26 -29.58 6.22
C GLU A 429 -1.56 -29.96 4.76
N LYS A 430 -2.56 -30.83 4.54
CA LYS A 430 -2.98 -31.18 3.18
C LYS A 430 -3.61 -29.98 2.50
N LEU A 431 -3.32 -29.79 1.21
CA LEU A 431 -3.79 -28.65 0.43
C LEU A 431 -5.31 -28.47 0.48
N ASP A 432 -6.06 -29.57 0.30
CA ASP A 432 -7.53 -29.51 0.34
C ASP A 432 -8.08 -29.14 1.72
N GLU A 433 -7.39 -29.53 2.81
CA GLU A 433 -7.75 -29.15 4.18
C GLU A 433 -7.51 -27.64 4.40
N VAL A 434 -6.40 -27.12 3.88
CA VAL A 434 -6.09 -25.67 3.94
C VAL A 434 -7.12 -24.85 3.13
N ILE A 435 -7.48 -25.30 1.93
CA ILE A 435 -8.49 -24.62 1.11
C ILE A 435 -9.85 -24.62 1.81
N LYS A 436 -10.25 -25.76 2.37
CA LYS A 436 -11.50 -25.88 3.13
C LYS A 436 -11.48 -24.96 4.37
N TRP A 437 -10.37 -24.92 5.09
CA TRP A 437 -10.20 -24.00 6.21
C TRP A 437 -10.37 -22.54 5.75
N ALA A 438 -9.72 -22.14 4.66
CA ALA A 438 -9.83 -20.79 4.13
C ALA A 438 -11.26 -20.42 3.70
N ALA A 439 -12.01 -21.38 3.12
CA ALA A 439 -13.42 -21.17 2.81
C ALA A 439 -14.26 -20.92 4.07
N ASN A 440 -14.01 -21.65 5.16
CA ASN A 440 -14.70 -21.47 6.43
C ASN A 440 -14.37 -20.09 7.06
N GLU A 441 -13.12 -19.64 6.97
CA GLU A 441 -12.74 -18.28 7.42
C GLU A 441 -13.51 -17.20 6.64
N LEU A 442 -13.59 -17.35 5.31
CA LEU A 442 -14.34 -16.41 4.46
C LEU A 442 -15.85 -16.41 4.79
N GLU A 443 -16.45 -17.57 5.13
CA GLU A 443 -17.82 -17.61 5.66
C GLU A 443 -17.94 -16.86 6.99
N GLY A 444 -16.94 -16.96 7.85
CA GLY A 444 -16.86 -16.20 9.10
C GLY A 444 -16.87 -14.69 8.85
N TYR A 445 -16.04 -14.23 7.90
CA TYR A 445 -15.93 -12.82 7.55
C TYR A 445 -17.22 -12.21 6.95
N GLN A 446 -18.09 -13.01 6.36
CA GLN A 446 -19.40 -12.55 5.86
C GLN A 446 -20.42 -12.28 6.96
N ARG A 447 -20.22 -12.84 8.16
CA ARG A 447 -21.19 -12.78 9.28
C ARG A 447 -20.92 -11.62 10.24
N THR A 448 -19.80 -10.95 10.11
CA THR A 448 -19.34 -9.84 10.95
C THR A 448 -19.46 -8.51 10.23
#